data_829923b64bfb26629e92e7b8f281a508
#
_entry.id   829923b64bfb26629e92e7b8f281a508
#
_cell.length_a   1.000
_cell.length_b   1.000
_cell.length_c   1.000
_cell.angle_alpha   90.00
_cell.angle_beta   90.00
_cell.angle_gamma   90.00
#
_symmetry.space_group_name_H-M   'P 1'
#
loop_
_entity.id
_entity.type
_entity.pdbx_description
1 polymer ?
#
loop_
_entity_poly.entity_id
_entity_poly.type
_entity_poly.pdbx_seq_one_letter_code
_entity_poly.pdbx_strand_id
1 'polypeptide(L)'
;ARSVIVLATNYCPDHDPMDNLAATERANISVYARNRDYHDLVKKRLKQLGRWMAQEFGCELKVFVDTAPVMEKPLAHAAGIGWQGKHSNLVNRDFGSWTFLGEVFTTLELEPNEPELDHCGSCSKCLDICPTNAFPAPYTLDATRCISYLTIEHKGHIAEEFRAAIGNRIYGCDDCLAVCPWNK
;
A
#
# COMPACT_ATOMS: atom_id res chain seq x y z
N ALA A 1 -15.93 -14.85 10.98
CA ALA A 1 -15.67 -15.23 9.58
C ALA A 1 -15.02 -16.61 9.53
N ARG A 2 -15.25 -17.34 8.44
CA ARG A 2 -14.58 -18.61 8.14
C ARG A 2 -13.50 -18.42 7.09
N SER A 3 -13.74 -17.50 6.16
CA SER A 3 -12.77 -17.14 5.11
C SER A 3 -12.64 -15.63 4.96
N VAL A 4 -11.51 -15.21 4.38
CA VAL A 4 -11.23 -13.83 4.00
C VAL A 4 -10.88 -13.81 2.52
N ILE A 5 -11.63 -13.01 1.75
CA ILE A 5 -11.33 -12.74 0.35
C ILE A 5 -10.59 -11.42 0.31
N VAL A 6 -9.38 -11.40 -0.24
CA VAL A 6 -8.58 -10.18 -0.43
C VAL A 6 -8.64 -9.77 -1.89
N LEU A 7 -8.83 -8.49 -2.14
CA LEU A 7 -8.87 -7.91 -3.46
C LEU A 7 -7.84 -6.79 -3.58
N ALA A 8 -7.24 -6.67 -4.75
CA ALA A 8 -6.31 -5.60 -5.07
C ALA A 8 -6.86 -4.74 -6.22
N THR A 9 -6.67 -3.43 -6.12
CA THR A 9 -7.02 -2.48 -7.18
C THR A 9 -5.77 -1.70 -7.56
N ASN A 10 -5.37 -1.75 -8.82
CA ASN A 10 -4.23 -1.01 -9.33
C ASN A 10 -4.52 0.51 -9.34
N TYR A 11 -3.52 1.31 -8.90
CA TYR A 11 -3.51 2.77 -8.99
C TYR A 11 -2.23 3.32 -9.61
N CYS A 12 -1.54 2.52 -10.42
CA CYS A 12 -0.30 2.89 -11.08
C CYS A 12 -0.43 4.27 -11.76
N PRO A 13 0.52 5.19 -11.55
CA PRO A 13 0.52 6.48 -12.21
C PRO A 13 0.91 6.35 -13.68
N ASP A 14 0.45 7.30 -14.53
CA ASP A 14 0.77 7.36 -15.96
C ASP A 14 2.20 7.83 -16.24
N HIS A 15 2.91 8.34 -15.23
CA HIS A 15 4.28 8.88 -15.33
C HIS A 15 5.04 8.62 -14.02
N ASP A 16 6.36 8.69 -14.07
CA ASP A 16 7.21 8.48 -12.90
C ASP A 16 6.92 9.54 -11.82
N PRO A 17 6.42 9.17 -10.65
CA PRO A 17 6.14 10.13 -9.57
C PRO A 17 7.40 10.85 -9.06
N MET A 18 8.61 10.33 -9.34
CA MET A 18 9.88 10.94 -8.97
C MET A 18 10.20 12.18 -9.81
N ASP A 19 9.64 12.33 -11.02
CA ASP A 19 9.87 13.48 -11.91
C ASP A 19 9.51 14.82 -11.24
N ASN A 20 8.50 14.82 -10.37
CA ASN A 20 8.05 16.01 -9.66
C ASN A 20 9.02 16.48 -8.56
N LEU A 21 9.94 15.63 -8.13
CA LEU A 21 10.89 15.99 -7.05
C LEU A 21 11.92 17.04 -7.48
N ALA A 22 12.20 17.14 -8.78
CA ALA A 22 13.11 18.16 -9.33
C ALA A 22 12.47 19.56 -9.36
N ALA A 23 11.14 19.66 -9.34
CA ALA A 23 10.40 20.92 -9.39
C ALA A 23 10.16 21.45 -7.97
N THR A 24 11.21 22.00 -7.34
CA THR A 24 11.18 22.40 -5.92
C THR A 24 10.18 23.50 -5.59
N GLU A 25 9.70 24.25 -6.59
CA GLU A 25 8.65 25.28 -6.47
C GLU A 25 7.24 24.69 -6.49
N ARG A 26 7.11 23.38 -6.73
CA ARG A 26 5.82 22.67 -6.76
C ARG A 26 5.75 21.66 -5.65
N ALA A 27 4.59 21.59 -4.99
CA ALA A 27 4.30 20.58 -3.99
C ALA A 27 4.18 19.19 -4.63
N ASN A 28 4.83 18.19 -4.05
CA ASN A 28 4.65 16.78 -4.42
C ASN A 28 3.72 16.08 -3.44
N ILE A 29 2.67 15.46 -3.97
CA ILE A 29 1.70 14.64 -3.23
C ILE A 29 1.85 13.21 -3.70
N SER A 30 1.86 12.26 -2.78
CA SER A 30 1.89 10.83 -3.09
C SER A 30 0.75 10.43 -4.04
N VAL A 31 1.05 9.52 -4.95
CA VAL A 31 0.14 9.10 -6.05
C VAL A 31 -1.22 8.67 -5.53
N TYR A 32 -1.25 7.93 -4.43
CA TYR A 32 -2.50 7.41 -3.88
C TYR A 32 -3.48 8.51 -3.47
N ALA A 33 -2.99 9.70 -3.15
CA ALA A 33 -3.78 10.83 -2.64
C ALA A 33 -4.11 11.88 -3.71
N ARG A 34 -3.67 11.70 -4.96
CA ARG A 34 -3.86 12.70 -6.05
C ARG A 34 -5.28 12.77 -6.61
N ASN A 35 -6.09 11.75 -6.37
CA ASN A 35 -7.44 11.63 -6.90
C ASN A 35 -8.49 11.61 -5.79
N ARG A 36 -9.66 11.04 -6.10
CA ARG A 36 -10.72 10.82 -5.12
C ARG A 36 -10.23 9.87 -4.02
N ASP A 37 -10.80 10.04 -2.85
CA ASP A 37 -10.56 9.15 -1.72
C ASP A 37 -10.84 7.69 -2.13
N TYR A 38 -9.78 6.87 -2.12
CA TYR A 38 -9.86 5.46 -2.51
C TYR A 38 -10.68 4.63 -1.52
N HIS A 39 -10.76 5.03 -0.24
CA HIS A 39 -11.58 4.35 0.76
C HIS A 39 -13.04 4.30 0.31
N ASP A 40 -13.58 5.40 -0.17
CA ASP A 40 -14.96 5.44 -0.67
C ASP A 40 -15.16 4.59 -1.91
N LEU A 41 -14.21 4.67 -2.84
CA LEU A 41 -14.27 3.94 -4.10
C LEU A 41 -14.21 2.43 -3.89
N VAL A 42 -13.18 1.97 -3.18
CA VAL A 42 -12.95 0.54 -2.92
C VAL A 42 -14.06 -0.02 -2.05
N LYS A 43 -14.42 0.68 -0.97
CA LYS A 43 -15.53 0.28 -0.08
C LYS A 43 -16.87 0.15 -0.80
N LYS A 44 -17.15 1.06 -1.74
CA LYS A 44 -18.37 0.98 -2.58
C LYS A 44 -18.37 -0.29 -3.42
N ARG A 45 -17.24 -0.61 -4.08
CA ARG A 45 -17.08 -1.82 -4.90
C ARG A 45 -17.21 -3.09 -4.05
N LEU A 46 -16.54 -3.13 -2.89
CA LEU A 46 -16.64 -4.26 -1.95
C LEU A 46 -18.07 -4.47 -1.44
N LYS A 47 -18.80 -3.40 -1.14
CA LYS A 47 -20.21 -3.49 -0.75
C LYS A 47 -21.10 -3.99 -1.88
N GLN A 48 -20.79 -3.68 -3.15
CA GLN A 48 -21.52 -4.22 -4.29
C GLN A 48 -21.28 -5.72 -4.43
N LEU A 49 -20.01 -6.15 -4.38
CA LEU A 49 -19.63 -7.56 -4.37
C LEU A 49 -20.29 -8.29 -3.20
N GLY A 50 -20.21 -7.73 -2.00
CA GLY A 50 -20.78 -8.34 -0.80
C GLY A 50 -22.30 -8.53 -0.88
N ARG A 51 -23.04 -7.56 -1.44
CA ARG A 51 -24.49 -7.73 -1.65
C ARG A 51 -24.78 -8.86 -2.61
N TRP A 52 -24.05 -8.94 -3.72
CA TRP A 52 -24.18 -10.06 -4.66
C TRP A 52 -23.87 -11.40 -3.98
N MET A 53 -22.76 -11.49 -3.24
CA MET A 53 -22.39 -12.71 -2.51
C MET A 53 -23.47 -13.14 -1.51
N ALA A 54 -24.02 -12.19 -0.74
CA ALA A 54 -25.06 -12.48 0.24
C ALA A 54 -26.36 -13.00 -0.42
N GLN A 55 -26.72 -12.46 -1.58
CA GLN A 55 -27.88 -12.88 -2.34
C GLN A 55 -27.71 -14.25 -2.98
N GLU A 56 -26.54 -14.49 -3.57
CA GLU A 56 -26.26 -15.71 -4.33
C GLU A 56 -25.98 -16.91 -3.41
N PHE A 57 -25.25 -16.69 -2.32
CA PHE A 57 -24.75 -17.77 -1.45
C PHE A 57 -25.38 -17.79 -0.05
N GLY A 58 -26.26 -16.86 0.28
CA GLY A 58 -26.90 -16.79 1.60
C GLY A 58 -25.92 -16.59 2.77
N CYS A 59 -24.77 -15.94 2.53
CA CYS A 59 -23.72 -15.77 3.52
C CYS A 59 -23.81 -14.42 4.25
N GLU A 60 -23.27 -14.39 5.47
CA GLU A 60 -22.96 -13.15 6.18
C GLU A 60 -21.56 -12.68 5.82
N LEU A 61 -21.36 -11.36 5.75
CA LEU A 61 -20.07 -10.80 5.44
C LEU A 61 -19.87 -9.39 6.01
N LYS A 62 -18.61 -8.99 6.11
CA LYS A 62 -18.19 -7.63 6.47
C LYS A 62 -17.00 -7.22 5.60
N VAL A 63 -17.03 -5.98 5.10
CA VAL A 63 -15.96 -5.45 4.23
C VAL A 63 -15.09 -4.46 4.98
N PHE A 64 -13.79 -4.44 4.65
CA PHE A 64 -12.79 -3.56 5.25
C PHE A 64 -11.94 -2.92 4.15
N VAL A 65 -11.48 -1.73 4.39
CA VAL A 65 -10.53 -0.97 3.57
C VAL A 65 -9.80 -0.02 4.52
N ASP A 66 -8.56 -0.30 4.87
CA ASP A 66 -7.61 0.53 5.64
C ASP A 66 -8.15 1.25 6.91
N THR A 67 -9.44 1.29 7.13
CA THR A 67 -10.08 2.03 8.23
C THR A 67 -10.40 1.19 9.47
N ALA A 68 -9.84 -0.01 9.57
CA ALA A 68 -10.05 -0.94 10.68
C ALA A 68 -8.71 -1.59 11.07
N PRO A 69 -8.59 -2.13 12.30
CA PRO A 69 -7.38 -2.85 12.73
C PRO A 69 -7.29 -4.24 12.06
N VAL A 70 -7.23 -4.26 10.74
CA VAL A 70 -7.05 -5.45 9.89
C VAL A 70 -5.65 -5.40 9.31
N MET A 71 -4.93 -6.52 9.39
CA MET A 71 -3.59 -6.65 8.81
C MET A 71 -3.68 -6.99 7.32
N GLU A 72 -4.05 -6.03 6.49
CA GLU A 72 -4.36 -6.22 5.07
C GLU A 72 -3.20 -6.84 4.28
N LYS A 73 -1.98 -6.33 4.45
CA LYS A 73 -0.80 -6.82 3.71
C LYS A 73 -0.45 -8.29 4.04
N PRO A 74 -0.40 -8.73 5.32
CA PRO A 74 -0.25 -10.15 5.65
C PRO A 74 -1.37 -11.03 5.10
N LEU A 75 -2.62 -10.56 5.12
CA LEU A 75 -3.75 -11.29 4.53
C LEU A 75 -3.61 -11.41 3.00
N ALA A 76 -3.21 -10.33 2.33
CA ALA A 76 -2.96 -10.32 0.89
C ALA A 76 -1.82 -11.28 0.50
N HIS A 77 -0.76 -11.36 1.31
CA HIS A 77 0.32 -12.34 1.13
C HIS A 77 -0.22 -13.77 1.28
N ALA A 78 -0.93 -14.06 2.36
CA ALA A 78 -1.50 -15.38 2.61
C ALA A 78 -2.53 -15.81 1.53
N ALA A 79 -3.22 -14.85 0.92
CA ALA A 79 -4.16 -15.06 -0.17
C ALA A 79 -3.52 -15.15 -1.56
N GLY A 80 -2.19 -15.11 -1.68
CA GLY A 80 -1.48 -15.22 -2.96
C GLY A 80 -1.57 -13.97 -3.85
N ILE A 81 -2.01 -12.83 -3.32
CA ILE A 81 -2.10 -11.56 -4.10
C ILE A 81 -0.70 -11.02 -4.42
N GLY A 82 0.25 -11.23 -3.51
CA GLY A 82 1.61 -10.74 -3.63
C GLY A 82 2.40 -11.02 -2.36
N TRP A 83 3.57 -10.46 -2.24
CA TRP A 83 4.42 -10.59 -1.05
C TRP A 83 4.69 -9.24 -0.40
N GLN A 84 5.00 -9.22 0.88
CA GLN A 84 5.52 -8.03 1.53
C GLN A 84 6.97 -7.79 1.07
N GLY A 85 7.18 -6.72 0.31
CA GLY A 85 8.51 -6.35 -0.16
C GLY A 85 9.43 -5.79 0.93
N LYS A 86 10.71 -5.62 0.62
CA LYS A 86 11.71 -5.03 1.55
C LYS A 86 11.33 -3.64 2.04
N HIS A 87 10.50 -2.90 1.30
CA HIS A 87 9.93 -1.61 1.69
C HIS A 87 8.67 -1.71 2.56
N SER A 88 8.34 -2.89 3.08
CA SER A 88 7.18 -3.19 3.93
C SER A 88 5.78 -3.01 3.30
N ASN A 89 5.69 -2.64 2.02
CA ASN A 89 4.44 -2.63 1.26
C ASN A 89 4.27 -3.93 0.47
N LEU A 90 3.03 -4.20 0.03
CA LEU A 90 2.75 -5.34 -0.84
C LEU A 90 3.36 -5.11 -2.22
N VAL A 91 3.90 -6.16 -2.82
CA VAL A 91 4.35 -6.21 -4.22
C VAL A 91 3.58 -7.31 -4.93
N ASN A 92 2.96 -6.97 -6.05
CA ASN A 92 2.22 -7.89 -6.91
C ASN A 92 2.99 -8.12 -8.21
N ARG A 93 2.91 -9.33 -8.79
CA ARG A 93 3.61 -9.68 -10.04
C ARG A 93 3.16 -8.86 -11.25
N ASP A 94 1.88 -8.48 -11.28
CA ASP A 94 1.28 -7.81 -12.44
C ASP A 94 1.32 -6.29 -12.33
N PHE A 95 1.17 -5.75 -11.11
CA PHE A 95 1.00 -4.32 -10.84
C PHE A 95 2.09 -3.71 -9.97
N GLY A 96 3.10 -4.50 -9.59
CA GLY A 96 4.17 -4.03 -8.70
C GLY A 96 3.63 -3.59 -7.34
N SER A 97 4.05 -2.40 -6.89
CA SER A 97 3.70 -1.85 -5.58
C SER A 97 2.45 -0.94 -5.57
N TRP A 98 1.83 -0.72 -6.74
CA TRP A 98 0.74 0.24 -6.92
C TRP A 98 -0.64 -0.38 -6.74
N THR A 99 -0.91 -0.95 -5.56
CA THR A 99 -2.17 -1.63 -5.28
C THR A 99 -2.82 -1.15 -3.99
N PHE A 100 -4.10 -0.75 -4.07
CA PHE A 100 -4.98 -0.64 -2.91
C PHE A 100 -5.53 -2.02 -2.57
N LEU A 101 -5.68 -2.29 -1.29
CA LEU A 101 -6.24 -3.53 -0.77
C LEU A 101 -7.67 -3.32 -0.25
N GLY A 102 -8.39 -4.42 -0.16
CA GLY A 102 -9.69 -4.44 0.48
C GLY A 102 -10.14 -5.87 0.74
N GLU A 103 -10.81 -6.11 1.85
CA GLU A 103 -11.14 -7.43 2.33
C GLU A 103 -12.64 -7.64 2.48
N VAL A 104 -13.06 -8.87 2.19
CA VAL A 104 -14.38 -9.40 2.50
C VAL A 104 -14.22 -10.56 3.47
N PHE A 105 -14.59 -10.34 4.71
CA PHE A 105 -14.69 -11.39 5.73
C PHE A 105 -16.06 -12.05 5.59
N THR A 106 -16.09 -13.35 5.36
CA THR A 106 -17.34 -14.09 5.09
C THR A 106 -17.52 -15.32 5.95
N THR A 107 -18.78 -15.77 6.10
CA THR A 107 -19.12 -17.07 6.71
C THR A 107 -19.02 -18.22 5.72
N LEU A 108 -18.78 -17.95 4.43
CA LEU A 108 -18.49 -19.01 3.45
C LEU A 108 -17.18 -19.71 3.84
N GLU A 109 -17.14 -20.99 3.59
CA GLU A 109 -15.95 -21.82 3.71
C GLU A 109 -15.36 -22.00 2.31
N LEU A 110 -14.25 -21.32 2.07
CA LEU A 110 -13.59 -21.29 0.77
C LEU A 110 -12.25 -21.99 0.86
N GLU A 111 -11.85 -22.67 -0.20
CA GLU A 111 -10.52 -23.25 -0.34
C GLU A 111 -9.47 -22.12 -0.31
N PRO A 112 -8.44 -22.20 0.56
CA PRO A 112 -7.42 -21.17 0.62
C PRO A 112 -6.50 -21.22 -0.61
N ASN A 113 -6.04 -20.04 -1.03
CA ASN A 113 -4.96 -19.94 -2.00
C ASN A 113 -3.61 -20.23 -1.32
N GLU A 114 -2.63 -20.64 -2.13
CA GLU A 114 -1.24 -20.73 -1.66
C GLU A 114 -0.66 -19.31 -1.50
N PRO A 115 0.11 -19.04 -0.44
CA PRO A 115 0.81 -17.77 -0.26
C PRO A 115 1.80 -17.50 -1.40
N GLU A 116 1.94 -16.24 -1.79
CA GLU A 116 2.94 -15.85 -2.78
C GLU A 116 4.35 -15.86 -2.18
N LEU A 117 5.33 -16.29 -2.96
CA LEU A 117 6.73 -16.29 -2.54
C LEU A 117 7.34 -14.88 -2.64
N ASP A 118 8.37 -14.62 -1.84
CA ASP A 118 9.14 -13.38 -1.94
C ASP A 118 10.06 -13.39 -3.17
N HIS A 119 9.96 -12.36 -3.99
CA HIS A 119 10.76 -12.17 -5.20
C HIS A 119 11.66 -10.91 -5.14
N CYS A 120 11.89 -10.33 -3.96
CA CYS A 120 12.82 -9.21 -3.79
C CYS A 120 14.27 -9.60 -4.06
N GLY A 121 14.66 -10.84 -3.80
CA GLY A 121 16.00 -11.34 -4.06
C GLY A 121 17.12 -10.47 -3.46
N SER A 122 18.15 -10.19 -4.24
CA SER A 122 19.27 -9.32 -3.83
C SER A 122 19.02 -7.82 -4.02
N CYS A 123 17.87 -7.40 -4.60
CA CYS A 123 17.56 -6.00 -4.86
C CYS A 123 17.44 -5.19 -3.57
N SER A 124 18.05 -3.99 -3.53
CA SER A 124 18.00 -3.05 -2.40
C SER A 124 17.49 -1.64 -2.79
N LYS A 125 17.06 -1.42 -4.04
CA LYS A 125 16.73 -0.10 -4.57
C LYS A 125 15.81 0.74 -3.68
N CYS A 126 14.77 0.11 -3.10
CA CYS A 126 13.82 0.80 -2.21
C CYS A 126 14.43 1.21 -0.86
N LEU A 127 15.45 0.50 -0.39
CA LEU A 127 16.17 0.85 0.83
C LEU A 127 17.13 2.00 0.55
N ASP A 128 17.86 1.91 -0.56
CA ASP A 128 18.91 2.86 -0.96
C ASP A 128 18.34 4.23 -1.32
N ILE A 129 17.15 4.30 -1.91
CA ILE A 129 16.50 5.55 -2.33
C ILE A 129 15.92 6.36 -1.17
N CYS A 130 15.70 5.76 -0.01
CA CYS A 130 15.00 6.41 1.09
C CYS A 130 15.78 7.62 1.63
N PRO A 131 15.27 8.86 1.47
CA PRO A 131 16.06 10.05 1.77
C PRO A 131 16.27 10.27 3.28
N THR A 132 15.51 9.58 4.12
CA THR A 132 15.61 9.66 5.59
C THR A 132 16.16 8.39 6.23
N ASN A 133 16.61 7.42 5.42
CA ASN A 133 17.08 6.12 5.90
C ASN A 133 16.08 5.46 6.87
N ALA A 134 14.81 5.42 6.48
CA ALA A 134 13.75 4.86 7.31
C ALA A 134 13.75 3.32 7.37
N PHE A 135 14.63 2.64 6.64
CA PHE A 135 14.76 1.18 6.64
C PHE A 135 16.05 0.74 7.34
N PRO A 136 16.03 0.43 8.64
CA PRO A 136 17.22 -0.06 9.36
C PRO A 136 17.67 -1.46 8.88
N ALA A 137 16.75 -2.22 8.31
CA ALA A 137 17.00 -3.51 7.67
C ALA A 137 15.92 -3.79 6.61
N PRO A 138 16.15 -4.72 5.67
CA PRO A 138 15.10 -5.21 4.78
C PRO A 138 13.86 -5.66 5.56
N TYR A 139 12.67 -5.33 5.05
CA TYR A 139 11.36 -5.66 5.65
C TYR A 139 11.06 -4.96 6.98
N THR A 140 11.93 -4.08 7.45
CA THR A 140 11.77 -3.35 8.71
C THR A 140 11.72 -1.86 8.43
N LEU A 141 10.63 -1.21 8.82
CA LEU A 141 10.42 0.23 8.69
C LEU A 141 10.45 0.90 10.05
N ASP A 142 11.32 1.89 10.22
CA ASP A 142 11.20 2.87 11.29
C ASP A 142 10.23 3.98 10.84
N ALA A 143 8.98 3.87 11.26
CA ALA A 143 7.94 4.83 10.90
C ALA A 143 8.28 6.26 11.34
N THR A 144 9.02 6.44 12.45
CA THR A 144 9.40 7.77 12.97
C THR A 144 10.35 8.53 12.05
N ARG A 145 10.97 7.85 11.11
CA ARG A 145 11.82 8.42 10.06
C ARG A 145 11.16 8.45 8.68
N CYS A 146 10.02 7.77 8.52
CA CYS A 146 9.33 7.67 7.23
C CYS A 146 8.62 8.99 6.89
N ILE A 147 8.93 9.59 5.73
CA ILE A 147 8.30 10.84 5.26
C ILE A 147 6.78 10.67 5.13
N SER A 148 6.30 9.51 4.67
CA SER A 148 4.88 9.25 4.59
C SER A 148 4.21 9.35 5.97
N TYR A 149 4.77 8.70 6.98
CA TYR A 149 4.28 8.82 8.35
C TYR A 149 4.38 10.26 8.89
N LEU A 150 5.52 10.91 8.67
CA LEU A 150 5.76 12.27 9.18
C LEU A 150 4.82 13.31 8.59
N THR A 151 4.38 13.13 7.35
CA THR A 151 3.51 14.09 6.65
C THR A 151 2.02 13.77 6.73
N ILE A 152 1.64 12.56 7.18
CA ILE A 152 0.24 12.11 7.23
C ILE A 152 -0.22 11.90 8.68
N GLU A 153 0.54 11.11 9.47
CA GLU A 153 0.10 10.63 10.77
C GLU A 153 0.70 11.39 11.95
N HIS A 154 1.92 11.89 11.79
CA HIS A 154 2.64 12.59 12.85
C HIS A 154 1.93 13.88 13.25
N LYS A 155 1.71 14.05 14.55
CA LYS A 155 1.10 15.28 15.12
C LYS A 155 2.18 16.10 15.81
N GLY A 156 2.41 17.30 15.31
CA GLY A 156 3.37 18.23 15.88
C GLY A 156 4.42 18.69 14.87
N HIS A 157 5.54 19.20 15.38
CA HIS A 157 6.63 19.68 14.54
C HIS A 157 7.47 18.51 14.04
N ILE A 158 7.73 18.47 12.74
CA ILE A 158 8.72 17.56 12.15
C ILE A 158 10.12 18.05 12.52
N ALA A 159 10.95 17.15 13.02
CA ALA A 159 12.32 17.45 13.44
C ALA A 159 13.12 18.08 12.29
N GLU A 160 14.00 19.02 12.63
CA GLU A 160 14.75 19.81 11.65
C GLU A 160 15.66 18.94 10.76
N GLU A 161 16.18 17.85 11.31
CA GLU A 161 17.01 16.89 10.57
C GLU A 161 16.33 16.31 9.32
N PHE A 162 15.00 16.21 9.29
CA PHE A 162 14.24 15.65 8.16
C PHE A 162 13.87 16.69 7.10
N ARG A 163 13.90 17.98 7.40
CA ARG A 163 13.37 19.03 6.53
C ARG A 163 14.02 19.07 5.16
N ALA A 164 15.35 18.98 5.10
CA ALA A 164 16.07 18.96 3.83
C ALA A 164 15.74 17.69 3.01
N ALA A 165 15.65 16.53 3.66
CA ALA A 165 15.34 15.25 3.02
C ALA A 165 13.89 15.17 2.54
N ILE A 166 12.95 15.80 3.22
CA ILE A 166 11.53 15.89 2.81
C ILE A 166 11.42 16.67 1.49
N GLY A 167 12.17 17.76 1.32
CA GLY A 167 12.11 18.60 0.12
C GLY A 167 10.69 19.12 -0.14
N ASN A 168 10.16 18.89 -1.34
CA ASN A 168 8.83 19.32 -1.76
C ASN A 168 7.70 18.30 -1.50
N ARG A 169 7.97 17.20 -0.79
CA ARG A 169 6.96 16.18 -0.42
C ARG A 169 6.08 16.73 0.72
N ILE A 170 4.91 17.19 0.39
CA ILE A 170 4.00 17.81 1.36
C ILE A 170 2.97 16.83 1.94
N TYR A 171 2.73 15.70 1.27
CA TYR A 171 1.78 14.69 1.71
C TYR A 171 2.15 13.31 1.15
N GLY A 172 2.60 12.40 2.00
CA GLY A 172 3.07 11.10 1.60
C GLY A 172 4.43 11.10 0.91
N CYS A 173 4.90 9.91 0.54
CA CYS A 173 6.16 9.69 -0.15
C CYS A 173 6.09 8.37 -0.92
N ASP A 174 6.46 8.40 -2.20
CA ASP A 174 6.41 7.24 -3.09
C ASP A 174 7.79 6.68 -3.43
N ASP A 175 8.88 7.27 -2.95
CA ASP A 175 10.24 6.97 -3.39
C ASP A 175 10.55 5.46 -3.39
N CYS A 176 10.26 4.78 -2.29
CA CYS A 176 10.52 3.35 -2.17
C CYS A 176 9.61 2.48 -3.06
N LEU A 177 8.40 2.97 -3.37
CA LEU A 177 7.48 2.28 -4.29
C LEU A 177 7.91 2.51 -5.74
N ALA A 178 8.22 3.76 -6.12
CA ALA A 178 8.52 4.16 -7.48
C ALA A 178 9.72 3.41 -8.10
N VAL A 179 10.77 3.17 -7.28
CA VAL A 179 11.98 2.47 -7.76
C VAL A 179 11.86 0.95 -7.79
N CYS A 180 10.70 0.40 -7.41
CA CYS A 180 10.53 -1.05 -7.39
C CYS A 180 10.56 -1.62 -8.82
N PRO A 181 11.45 -2.59 -9.12
CA PRO A 181 11.58 -3.13 -10.48
C PRO A 181 10.37 -3.98 -10.92
N TRP A 182 9.46 -4.28 -10.00
CA TRP A 182 8.20 -4.98 -10.29
C TRP A 182 7.10 -4.05 -10.81
N ASN A 183 7.26 -2.75 -10.70
CA ASN A 183 6.34 -1.79 -11.33
C ASN A 183 6.42 -1.90 -12.86
N LYS A 184 5.25 -1.83 -13.51
CA LYS A 184 5.12 -1.93 -14.97
C LYS A 184 4.35 -0.74 -15.51
#